data_bf04cfe60690ccdd860c5a8fb97bdff8
#
_entry.id   bf04cfe60690ccdd860c5a8fb97bdff8
#
_cell.length_a   1.000
_cell.length_b   1.000
_cell.length_c   1.000
_cell.angle_alpha   90.00
_cell.angle_beta   90.00
_cell.angle_gamma   90.00
#
_symmetry.space_group_name_H-M   'P 1'
#
loop_
_entity.id
_entity.type
_entity.pdbx_description
1 polymer ?
#
loop_
_entity_poly.entity_id
_entity_poly.type
_entity_poly.pdbx_seq_one_letter_code
_entity_poly.pdbx_strand_id
1 'polypeptide(L)'
;MIEEFLINFTPQETRAALMQQGVVQELHVERTASRGIVGNIYLGKIVRVLPGMQSAFVDIGLDRTAFLHVADIWTGRQNGESAQPIERILAEGQSLMVQVLKDPIGTKGARLSTQVSIAGRLLVYLPQEHHIGISQRIENEAGR
;
A
#
# COMPACT_ATOMS: atom_id res chain seq x y z
N MET A 1 1.93 5.86 -31.65
CA MET A 1 0.77 6.46 -30.99
C MET A 1 1.31 7.51 -30.03
N ILE A 2 0.88 8.76 -30.11
CA ILE A 2 1.32 9.82 -29.22
C ILE A 2 0.41 9.78 -28.00
N GLU A 3 0.97 9.50 -26.84
CA GLU A 3 0.32 9.59 -25.53
C GLU A 3 0.87 10.81 -24.79
N GLU A 4 0.00 11.60 -24.20
CA GLU A 4 0.35 12.80 -23.45
C GLU A 4 -0.30 12.78 -22.08
N PHE A 5 0.46 13.16 -21.04
CA PHE A 5 -0.08 13.41 -19.72
C PHE A 5 -0.22 14.92 -19.50
N LEU A 6 -1.45 15.37 -19.29
CA LEU A 6 -1.74 16.73 -18.89
C LEU A 6 -1.99 16.77 -17.38
N ILE A 7 -1.18 17.53 -16.66
CA ILE A 7 -1.30 17.66 -15.20
C ILE A 7 -1.60 19.11 -14.86
N ASN A 8 -2.70 19.31 -14.14
CA ASN A 8 -3.07 20.59 -13.55
C ASN A 8 -3.05 20.46 -12.02
N PHE A 9 -2.23 21.27 -11.39
CA PHE A 9 -2.07 21.28 -9.93
C PHE A 9 -2.56 22.60 -9.35
N THR A 10 -3.41 22.51 -8.34
CA THR A 10 -3.81 23.61 -7.47
C THR A 10 -3.67 23.19 -6.00
N PRO A 11 -3.65 24.15 -5.04
CA PRO A 11 -3.64 23.78 -3.62
C PRO A 11 -4.84 22.94 -3.17
N GLN A 12 -5.97 23.01 -3.89
CA GLN A 12 -7.21 22.32 -3.55
C GLN A 12 -7.33 20.96 -4.20
N GLU A 13 -6.77 20.80 -5.41
CA GLU A 13 -6.88 19.53 -6.16
C GLU A 13 -5.77 19.37 -7.21
N THR A 14 -5.46 18.14 -7.51
CA THR A 14 -4.63 17.73 -8.64
C THR A 14 -5.50 17.01 -9.65
N ARG A 15 -5.44 17.41 -10.92
CA ARG A 15 -6.06 16.71 -12.05
C ARG A 15 -4.98 16.21 -12.98
N ALA A 16 -5.08 14.93 -13.37
CA ALA A 16 -4.19 14.33 -14.37
C ALA A 16 -5.04 13.65 -15.45
N ALA A 17 -4.81 14.00 -16.69
CA ALA A 17 -5.48 13.40 -17.84
C ALA A 17 -4.49 12.66 -18.73
N LEU A 18 -4.81 11.42 -19.10
CA LEU A 18 -4.14 10.69 -20.16
C LEU A 18 -4.85 11.00 -21.49
N MET A 19 -4.10 11.56 -22.42
CA MET A 19 -4.58 11.91 -23.75
C MET A 19 -4.01 10.95 -24.79
N GLN A 20 -4.82 10.49 -25.72
CA GLN A 20 -4.40 9.78 -26.92
C GLN A 20 -5.02 10.44 -28.14
N GLN A 21 -4.21 10.83 -29.11
CA GLN A 21 -4.66 11.46 -30.34
C GLN A 21 -5.63 12.66 -30.10
N GLY A 22 -5.35 13.47 -29.09
CA GLY A 22 -6.16 14.63 -28.73
C GLY A 22 -7.47 14.32 -27.98
N VAL A 23 -7.72 13.05 -27.62
CA VAL A 23 -8.90 12.62 -26.85
C VAL A 23 -8.49 12.19 -25.45
N VAL A 24 -9.25 12.63 -24.44
CA VAL A 24 -9.06 12.18 -23.05
C VAL A 24 -9.47 10.71 -22.95
N GLN A 25 -8.53 9.85 -22.52
CA GLN A 25 -8.78 8.43 -22.27
C GLN A 25 -9.06 8.16 -20.79
N GLU A 26 -8.30 8.81 -19.90
CA GLU A 26 -8.45 8.67 -18.47
C GLU A 26 -8.36 10.04 -17.81
N LEU A 27 -9.16 10.27 -16.78
CA LEU A 27 -9.11 11.47 -15.96
C LEU A 27 -9.06 11.08 -14.48
N HIS A 28 -8.02 11.53 -13.81
CA HIS A 28 -7.83 11.35 -12.36
C HIS A 28 -7.94 12.70 -11.68
N VAL A 29 -8.75 12.77 -10.62
CA VAL A 29 -8.91 13.98 -9.79
C VAL A 29 -8.72 13.58 -8.34
N GLU A 30 -7.76 14.19 -7.67
CA GLU A 30 -7.52 14.02 -6.24
C GLU A 30 -7.65 15.37 -5.54
N ARG A 31 -8.56 15.45 -4.58
CA ARG A 31 -8.80 16.67 -3.79
C ARG A 31 -8.06 16.60 -2.46
N THR A 32 -7.39 17.70 -2.10
CA THR A 32 -6.63 17.80 -0.85
C THR A 32 -7.50 17.50 0.38
N ALA A 33 -8.76 17.99 0.39
CA ALA A 33 -9.70 17.79 1.50
C ALA A 33 -10.17 16.33 1.68
N SER A 34 -10.04 15.48 0.65
CA SER A 34 -10.47 14.07 0.69
C SER A 34 -9.34 13.11 0.27
N ARG A 35 -8.10 13.53 0.46
CA ARG A 35 -6.94 12.73 0.08
C ARG A 35 -6.85 11.49 0.94
N GLY A 36 -6.87 10.32 0.29
CA GLY A 36 -6.60 9.03 0.92
C GLY A 36 -5.10 8.80 1.17
N ILE A 37 -4.80 7.84 2.03
CA ILE A 37 -3.43 7.43 2.36
C ILE A 37 -3.10 6.00 1.91
N VAL A 38 -4.04 5.33 1.24
CA VAL A 38 -3.81 3.98 0.68
C VAL A 38 -2.58 3.98 -0.23
N GLY A 39 -1.69 3.00 -0.03
CA GLY A 39 -0.41 2.90 -0.74
C GLY A 39 0.73 3.70 -0.13
N ASN A 40 0.48 4.63 0.78
CA ASN A 40 1.55 5.35 1.49
C ASN A 40 2.39 4.37 2.33
N ILE A 41 3.67 4.66 2.42
CA ILE A 41 4.65 3.88 3.18
C ILE A 41 5.15 4.73 4.35
N TYR A 42 5.17 4.15 5.54
CA TYR A 42 5.60 4.80 6.77
C TYR A 42 6.63 3.96 7.52
N LEU A 43 7.50 4.60 8.25
CA LEU A 43 8.25 3.97 9.32
C LEU A 43 7.39 4.05 10.59
N GLY A 44 6.67 2.97 10.89
CA GLY A 44 5.79 2.90 12.04
C GLY A 44 6.49 2.36 13.29
N LYS A 45 5.93 2.69 14.46
CA LYS A 45 6.38 2.18 15.75
C LYS A 45 5.28 1.35 16.40
N ILE A 46 5.60 0.13 16.84
CA ILE A 46 4.65 -0.74 17.55
C ILE A 46 4.34 -0.11 18.91
N VAL A 47 3.06 0.22 19.10
CA VAL A 47 2.55 0.80 20.35
C VAL A 47 2.11 -0.31 21.30
N ARG A 48 1.43 -1.33 20.77
CA ARG A 48 0.90 -2.44 21.56
C ARG A 48 0.75 -3.69 20.69
N VAL A 49 1.10 -4.83 21.24
CA VAL A 49 0.83 -6.15 20.66
C VAL A 49 -0.40 -6.76 21.34
N LEU A 50 -1.31 -7.31 20.55
CA LEU A 50 -2.57 -7.91 20.98
C LEU A 50 -2.61 -9.39 20.59
N PRO A 51 -2.05 -10.31 21.40
CA PRO A 51 -1.96 -11.73 21.07
C PRO A 51 -3.33 -12.37 20.83
N GLY A 52 -4.33 -12.02 21.63
CA GLY A 52 -5.70 -12.56 21.49
C GLY A 52 -6.38 -12.21 20.16
N MET A 53 -5.94 -11.16 19.48
CA MET A 53 -6.43 -10.74 18.17
C MET A 53 -5.41 -11.02 17.05
N GLN A 54 -4.25 -11.58 17.37
CA GLN A 54 -3.12 -11.77 16.46
C GLN A 54 -2.81 -10.50 15.65
N SER A 55 -2.75 -9.37 16.36
CA SER A 55 -2.66 -8.02 15.76
C SER A 55 -1.80 -7.09 16.60
N ALA A 56 -1.42 -5.96 16.04
CA ALA A 56 -0.71 -4.91 16.74
C ALA A 56 -1.26 -3.53 16.36
N PHE A 57 -1.21 -2.60 17.31
CA PHE A 57 -1.37 -1.18 17.03
C PHE A 57 -0.02 -0.56 16.69
N VAL A 58 -0.01 0.25 15.63
CA VAL A 58 1.19 0.88 15.08
C VAL A 58 0.96 2.39 14.97
N ASP A 59 1.85 3.16 15.58
CA ASP A 59 1.90 4.61 15.39
C ASP A 59 2.62 4.90 14.06
N ILE A 60 1.94 5.56 13.14
CA ILE A 60 2.46 6.01 11.84
C ILE A 60 2.49 7.54 11.72
N GLY A 61 2.39 8.25 12.86
CA GLY A 61 2.40 9.72 12.90
C GLY A 61 1.06 10.38 12.54
N LEU A 62 -0.04 9.64 12.58
CA LEU A 62 -1.39 10.16 12.40
C LEU A 62 -2.15 10.22 13.75
N ASP A 63 -3.26 10.94 13.78
CA ASP A 63 -4.08 11.11 15.00
C ASP A 63 -4.54 9.78 15.61
N ARG A 64 -4.68 8.76 14.79
CA ARG A 64 -5.10 7.41 15.22
C ARG A 64 -4.02 6.39 14.92
N THR A 65 -3.77 5.51 15.89
CA THR A 65 -2.94 4.34 15.67
C THR A 65 -3.54 3.46 14.60
N ALA A 66 -2.67 2.97 13.72
CA ALA A 66 -3.02 2.05 12.66
C ALA A 66 -3.03 0.59 13.18
N PHE A 67 -3.57 -0.31 12.38
CA PHE A 67 -3.78 -1.71 12.73
C PHE A 67 -3.00 -2.63 11.78
N LEU A 68 -2.22 -3.54 12.35
CA LEU A 68 -1.45 -4.56 11.62
C LEU A 68 -1.85 -5.94 12.11
N HIS A 69 -2.43 -6.76 11.22
CA HIS A 69 -2.77 -8.15 11.52
C HIS A 69 -1.62 -9.08 11.15
N VAL A 70 -1.45 -10.20 11.88
CA VAL A 70 -0.38 -11.18 11.63
C VAL A 70 -0.36 -11.72 10.19
N ALA A 71 -1.53 -11.86 9.57
CA ALA A 71 -1.66 -12.30 8.17
C ALA A 71 -1.11 -11.28 7.16
N ASP A 72 -0.98 -10.01 7.55
CA ASP A 72 -0.45 -8.93 6.70
C ASP A 72 1.05 -8.68 6.96
N ILE A 73 1.68 -9.52 7.78
CA ILE A 73 3.13 -9.47 8.05
C ILE A 73 3.84 -10.40 7.09
N TRP A 74 4.68 -9.83 6.24
CA TRP A 74 5.55 -10.61 5.37
C TRP A 74 6.71 -11.22 6.15
N THR A 75 6.82 -12.53 6.17
CA THR A 75 7.83 -13.27 6.94
C THR A 75 8.91 -13.91 6.07
N GLY A 76 8.89 -13.67 4.74
CA GLY A 76 9.83 -14.28 3.80
C GLY A 76 9.63 -15.79 3.59
N ARG A 77 8.57 -16.37 4.14
CA ARG A 77 8.33 -17.82 4.11
C ARG A 77 7.50 -18.21 2.89
N GLN A 78 8.00 -19.18 2.16
CA GLN A 78 7.22 -19.87 1.14
C GLN A 78 6.18 -20.78 1.82
N ASN A 79 5.06 -20.97 1.14
CA ASN A 79 3.90 -21.77 1.56
C ASN A 79 4.26 -23.06 2.32
N GLY A 80 3.84 -23.19 3.58
CA GLY A 80 3.89 -24.45 4.31
C GLY A 80 4.39 -24.39 5.76
N GLU A 81 5.00 -23.30 6.22
CA GLU A 81 5.39 -23.18 7.63
C GLU A 81 4.26 -22.57 8.46
N SER A 82 3.99 -23.14 9.63
CA SER A 82 3.00 -22.65 10.58
C SER A 82 3.21 -21.16 10.87
N ALA A 83 2.17 -20.36 10.73
CA ALA A 83 2.21 -18.95 11.08
C ALA A 83 2.66 -18.79 12.53
N GLN A 84 3.74 -18.07 12.77
CA GLN A 84 4.17 -17.77 14.13
C GLN A 84 3.18 -16.79 14.78
N PRO A 85 2.88 -16.95 16.07
CA PRO A 85 2.05 -16.00 16.80
C PRO A 85 2.71 -14.62 16.82
N ILE A 86 1.90 -13.57 16.77
CA ILE A 86 2.36 -12.18 16.58
C ILE A 86 3.34 -11.73 17.67
N GLU A 87 3.17 -12.18 18.90
CA GLU A 87 4.05 -11.85 20.03
C GLU A 87 5.47 -12.42 19.90
N ARG A 88 5.70 -13.34 18.97
CA ARG A 88 7.03 -13.83 18.61
C ARG A 88 7.66 -13.08 17.44
N ILE A 89 6.84 -12.35 16.70
CA ILE A 89 7.26 -11.62 15.50
C ILE A 89 7.53 -10.15 15.83
N LEU A 90 6.68 -9.54 16.66
CA LEU A 90 6.71 -8.12 16.99
C LEU A 90 6.86 -7.87 18.48
N ALA A 91 7.58 -6.81 18.81
CA ALA A 91 7.72 -6.29 20.17
C ALA A 91 7.27 -4.82 20.25
N GLU A 92 6.70 -4.43 21.41
CA GLU A 92 6.38 -3.02 21.67
C GLU A 92 7.64 -2.14 21.61
N GLY A 93 7.51 -0.97 21.01
CA GLY A 93 8.63 -0.05 20.77
C GLY A 93 9.44 -0.35 19.51
N GLN A 94 9.26 -1.49 18.88
CA GLN A 94 9.93 -1.84 17.62
C GLN A 94 9.47 -0.91 16.49
N SER A 95 10.41 -0.47 15.64
CA SER A 95 10.10 0.24 14.39
C SER A 95 10.11 -0.72 13.21
N LEU A 96 9.15 -0.55 12.29
CA LEU A 96 9.08 -1.33 11.07
C LEU A 96 8.49 -0.51 9.92
N MET A 97 8.89 -0.85 8.70
CA MET A 97 8.31 -0.25 7.51
C MET A 97 6.97 -0.90 7.20
N VAL A 98 5.95 -0.07 7.00
CA VAL A 98 4.57 -0.50 6.75
C VAL A 98 3.97 0.29 5.60
N GLN A 99 3.06 -0.35 4.86
CA GLN A 99 2.27 0.27 3.80
C GLN A 99 0.79 0.23 4.17
N VAL A 100 0.08 1.29 3.87
CA VAL A 100 -1.37 1.37 4.12
C VAL A 100 -2.12 0.58 3.06
N LEU A 101 -2.92 -0.40 3.49
CA LEU A 101 -3.83 -1.19 2.64
C LEU A 101 -5.22 -0.57 2.55
N LYS A 102 -5.70 0.03 3.65
CA LYS A 102 -7.02 0.66 3.73
C LYS A 102 -6.96 1.93 4.56
N ASP A 103 -7.66 2.96 4.09
CA ASP A 103 -7.83 4.21 4.82
C ASP A 103 -8.52 4.00 6.19
N PRO A 104 -8.28 4.89 7.15
CA PRO A 104 -9.05 4.92 8.38
C PRO A 104 -10.55 5.06 8.08
N ILE A 105 -11.38 4.30 8.78
CA ILE A 105 -12.85 4.35 8.62
C ILE A 105 -13.51 4.51 9.99
N GLY A 106 -14.29 5.56 10.16
CA GLY A 106 -15.00 5.85 11.41
C GLY A 106 -14.02 5.95 12.59
N THR A 107 -14.13 5.08 13.57
CA THR A 107 -13.25 5.02 14.75
C THR A 107 -12.04 4.13 14.57
N LYS A 108 -11.96 3.37 13.46
CA LYS A 108 -10.86 2.44 13.19
C LYS A 108 -9.71 3.15 12.48
N GLY A 109 -8.48 2.89 12.92
CA GLY A 109 -7.27 3.34 12.25
C GLY A 109 -7.03 2.62 10.91
N ALA A 110 -6.04 3.11 10.14
CA ALA A 110 -5.64 2.51 8.87
C ALA A 110 -5.22 1.04 9.04
N ARG A 111 -5.53 0.20 8.04
CA ARG A 111 -4.98 -1.17 7.97
C ARG A 111 -3.65 -1.16 7.26
N LEU A 112 -2.69 -1.85 7.83
CA LEU A 112 -1.31 -1.90 7.36
C LEU A 112 -0.91 -3.29 6.87
N SER A 113 0.15 -3.32 6.05
CA SER A 113 0.92 -4.51 5.71
C SER A 113 2.41 -4.20 5.81
N THR A 114 3.22 -5.19 6.13
CA THR A 114 4.67 -5.10 6.01
C THR A 114 5.17 -5.50 4.62
N GLN A 115 4.33 -6.11 3.79
CA GLN A 115 4.64 -6.38 2.40
C GLN A 115 4.43 -5.13 1.57
N VAL A 116 5.54 -4.47 1.22
CA VAL A 116 5.51 -3.27 0.39
C VAL A 116 5.34 -3.65 -1.07
N SER A 117 4.41 -2.99 -1.75
CA SER A 117 4.19 -3.13 -3.19
C SER A 117 4.08 -1.76 -3.84
N ILE A 118 4.77 -1.58 -4.97
CA ILE A 118 4.70 -0.35 -5.76
C ILE A 118 4.10 -0.70 -7.10
N ALA A 119 2.85 -0.32 -7.28
CA ALA A 119 2.10 -0.60 -8.50
C ALA A 119 2.39 0.44 -9.58
N GLY A 120 2.85 -0.01 -10.72
CA GLY A 120 2.86 0.73 -11.97
C GLY A 120 1.65 0.37 -12.83
N ARG A 121 1.63 0.85 -14.08
CA ARG A 121 0.54 0.58 -15.03
C ARG A 121 0.42 -0.91 -15.40
N LEU A 122 1.54 -1.55 -15.67
CA LEU A 122 1.60 -2.94 -16.16
C LEU A 122 2.44 -3.86 -15.27
N LEU A 123 3.17 -3.32 -14.31
CA LEU A 123 4.09 -4.04 -13.43
C LEU A 123 3.80 -3.68 -11.98
N VAL A 124 4.06 -4.63 -11.08
CA VAL A 124 4.11 -4.38 -9.64
C VAL A 124 5.50 -4.73 -9.15
N TYR A 125 6.16 -3.77 -8.52
CA TYR A 125 7.45 -3.98 -7.87
C TYR A 125 7.24 -4.39 -6.41
N LEU A 126 7.84 -5.52 -6.04
CA LEU A 126 7.80 -6.12 -4.71
C LEU A 126 9.23 -6.13 -4.14
N PRO A 127 9.66 -5.10 -3.38
CA PRO A 127 11.05 -4.97 -2.93
C PRO A 127 11.57 -6.14 -2.11
N GLN A 128 10.68 -6.87 -1.47
CA GLN A 128 10.99 -7.98 -0.56
C GLN A 128 10.96 -9.34 -1.25
N GLU A 129 10.58 -9.40 -2.51
CA GLU A 129 10.47 -10.63 -3.28
C GLU A 129 11.35 -10.56 -4.56
N HIS A 130 11.92 -11.71 -4.93
CA HIS A 130 12.63 -11.85 -6.22
C HIS A 130 11.67 -12.05 -7.40
N HIS A 131 10.46 -11.51 -7.30
CA HIS A 131 9.41 -11.65 -8.30
C HIS A 131 8.88 -10.28 -8.71
N ILE A 132 8.65 -10.12 -10.01
CA ILE A 132 7.99 -8.94 -10.57
C ILE A 132 6.61 -9.36 -11.02
N GLY A 133 5.57 -8.77 -10.44
CA GLY A 133 4.19 -8.99 -10.85
C GLY A 133 3.94 -8.32 -12.20
N ILE A 134 3.49 -9.08 -13.18
CA ILE A 134 3.16 -8.59 -14.53
C ILE A 134 1.65 -8.61 -14.71
N SER A 135 1.10 -7.53 -15.26
CA SER A 135 -0.35 -7.41 -15.49
C SER A 135 -0.85 -8.44 -16.52
N GLN A 136 -1.99 -9.05 -16.22
CA GLN A 136 -2.71 -9.90 -17.17
C GLN A 136 -3.25 -9.15 -18.40
N ARG A 137 -3.24 -7.80 -18.37
CA ARG A 137 -3.57 -6.98 -19.55
C ARG A 137 -2.57 -7.08 -20.68
N ILE A 138 -1.39 -7.64 -20.43
CA ILE A 138 -0.42 -7.97 -21.47
C ILE A 138 -0.81 -9.34 -22.03
N GLU A 139 -1.47 -9.35 -23.19
CA GLU A 139 -2.04 -10.56 -23.80
C GLU A 139 -0.98 -11.43 -24.50
N ASN A 140 0.15 -10.83 -24.89
CA ASN A 140 1.21 -11.55 -25.60
C ASN A 140 2.25 -12.13 -24.64
N GLU A 141 2.42 -13.45 -24.65
CA GLU A 141 3.42 -14.15 -23.83
C GLU A 141 4.86 -13.67 -24.08
N ALA A 142 5.19 -13.25 -25.30
CA ALA A 142 6.50 -12.68 -25.62
C ALA A 142 6.73 -11.27 -25.00
N GLY A 143 5.66 -10.60 -24.55
CA GLY A 143 5.72 -9.29 -23.89
C GLY A 143 5.72 -9.39 -22.35
N ARG A 144 5.59 -10.59 -21.81
CA ARG A 144 5.64 -10.92 -20.38
C ARG A 144 7.02 -11.37 -19.96
#